data_39df12a38e4d86c4d9a49354d3b113e9
#
_entry.id   39df12a38e4d86c4d9a49354d3b113e9
#
_cell.length_a   1.000
_cell.length_b   1.000
_cell.length_c   1.000
_cell.angle_alpha   90.00
_cell.angle_beta   90.00
_cell.angle_gamma   90.00
#
_symmetry.space_group_name_H-M   'P 1'
#
loop_
_entity.id
_entity.type
_entity.pdbx_description
1 polymer ?
#
loop_
_entity_poly.entity_id
_entity_poly.type
_entity_poly.pdbx_seq_one_letter_code
_entity_poly.pdbx_strand_id
1 'polypeptide(L)'
;VESPQIRVEQKGSYVWDPPIKDLARDLDKVRYRELSVDRPGTEALIQRADEVFGDLLPPRIQGSFWWTMGLTWEAAKLIGLEQLMMYMYDDPEGLHRVMEWVSGEHMHFIKWFETEGLLTRKDGAQSVGSGGLGCTDELPQPDWHEGGPARLIDIWGFAESQETTGISPAMFEEFIVPYQVPLMEEFGLNCYGCCEPLHQRLDPVLRYIPRLRRISGSPWVDQEIMKRKIGHDFIFSRKPNPTQICTMFNENQIRADVRQTLEIAGDGPLEI
;
A
#
# COMPACT_ATOMS: atom_id res chain seq x y z
N VAL A 1 -8.14 16.71 -10.99
CA VAL A 1 -8.29 16.60 -12.44
C VAL A 1 -8.81 15.22 -12.74
N GLU A 2 -10.08 15.09 -13.14
CA GLU A 2 -10.59 13.83 -13.67
C GLU A 2 -9.92 13.59 -15.01
N SER A 3 -9.09 12.54 -15.08
CA SER A 3 -8.50 12.14 -16.34
C SER A 3 -9.57 11.46 -17.20
N PRO A 4 -9.77 11.86 -18.45
CA PRO A 4 -10.78 11.24 -19.30
C PRO A 4 -10.42 9.77 -19.54
N GLN A 5 -11.31 8.87 -19.13
CA GLN A 5 -11.22 7.47 -19.50
C GLN A 5 -11.71 7.32 -20.95
N ILE A 6 -10.80 7.03 -21.86
CA ILE A 6 -11.16 6.64 -23.22
C ILE A 6 -11.61 5.17 -23.17
N ARG A 7 -12.92 4.95 -23.17
CA ARG A 7 -13.49 3.60 -23.30
C ARG A 7 -13.36 3.16 -24.75
N VAL A 8 -12.59 2.13 -25.00
CA VAL A 8 -12.67 1.39 -26.25
C VAL A 8 -13.96 0.57 -26.22
N GLU A 9 -14.75 0.55 -27.29
CA GLU A 9 -16.07 -0.10 -27.38
C GLU A 9 -16.06 -1.62 -27.13
N GLN A 10 -14.90 -2.24 -26.94
CA GLN A 10 -14.76 -3.66 -26.62
C GLN A 10 -14.64 -3.87 -25.11
N LYS A 11 -15.46 -4.79 -24.60
CA LYS A 11 -15.51 -5.17 -23.18
C LYS A 11 -14.12 -5.59 -22.68
N GLY A 12 -13.58 -4.87 -21.68
CA GLY A 12 -12.56 -5.38 -20.79
C GLY A 12 -11.25 -4.60 -20.67
N SER A 13 -10.93 -3.66 -21.55
CA SER A 13 -9.74 -2.82 -21.39
C SER A 13 -10.01 -1.35 -21.66
N TYR A 14 -9.23 -0.49 -21.07
CA TYR A 14 -9.26 0.95 -21.32
C TYR A 14 -7.83 1.44 -21.52
N VAL A 15 -7.68 2.50 -22.27
CA VAL A 15 -6.42 3.24 -22.40
C VAL A 15 -6.49 4.40 -21.42
N TRP A 16 -5.51 4.47 -20.52
CA TRP A 16 -5.37 5.61 -19.63
C TRP A 16 -4.66 6.72 -20.35
N ASP A 17 -5.23 7.92 -20.33
CA ASP A 17 -4.63 9.12 -20.88
C ASP A 17 -4.08 10.02 -19.74
N PRO A 18 -2.76 9.96 -19.44
CA PRO A 18 -2.21 10.71 -18.32
C PRO A 18 -2.39 12.22 -18.53
N PRO A 19 -2.76 12.98 -17.48
CA PRO A 19 -3.01 14.42 -17.62
C PRO A 19 -1.74 15.24 -17.84
N ILE A 20 -0.58 14.75 -17.43
CA ILE A 20 0.72 15.39 -17.62
C ILE A 20 1.39 14.77 -18.84
N LYS A 21 1.60 15.57 -19.89
CA LYS A 21 2.30 15.17 -21.12
C LYS A 21 3.70 15.74 -21.22
N ASP A 22 3.95 16.83 -20.52
CA ASP A 22 5.20 17.56 -20.49
C ASP A 22 5.40 18.06 -19.06
N LEU A 23 6.45 17.58 -18.38
CA LEU A 23 6.69 17.88 -16.97
C LEU A 23 6.94 19.36 -16.72
N ALA A 24 7.69 20.02 -17.62
CA ALA A 24 8.03 21.43 -17.48
C ALA A 24 6.81 22.35 -17.61
N ARG A 25 5.84 21.96 -18.47
CA ARG A 25 4.67 22.77 -18.77
C ARG A 25 3.47 22.46 -17.87
N ASP A 26 3.27 21.18 -17.52
CA ASP A 26 1.99 20.70 -17.00
C ASP A 26 2.01 20.44 -15.50
N LEU A 27 3.17 20.14 -14.90
CA LEU A 27 3.26 19.80 -13.47
C LEU A 27 2.78 20.96 -12.58
N ASP A 28 3.12 22.20 -12.90
CA ASP A 28 2.72 23.38 -12.13
C ASP A 28 1.21 23.68 -12.18
N LYS A 29 0.46 23.00 -13.05
CA LYS A 29 -0.99 23.11 -13.16
C LYS A 29 -1.73 22.16 -12.23
N VAL A 30 -1.06 21.12 -11.75
CA VAL A 30 -1.66 20.13 -10.84
C VAL A 30 -1.86 20.76 -9.47
N ARG A 31 -2.97 20.43 -8.83
CA ARG A 31 -3.31 20.91 -7.48
C ARG A 31 -3.60 19.73 -6.59
N TYR A 32 -3.35 19.87 -5.30
CA TYR A 32 -3.78 18.90 -4.31
C TYR A 32 -5.30 18.77 -4.36
N ARG A 33 -5.79 17.57 -4.06
CA ARG A 33 -7.23 17.30 -4.04
C ARG A 33 -7.93 18.15 -2.99
N GLU A 34 -9.13 18.65 -3.33
CA GLU A 34 -10.04 19.24 -2.36
C GLU A 34 -10.75 18.11 -1.61
N LEU A 35 -10.78 18.20 -0.29
CA LEU A 35 -11.29 17.15 0.59
C LEU A 35 -12.49 17.65 1.38
N SER A 36 -13.55 16.86 1.45
CA SER A 36 -14.74 17.15 2.23
C SER A 36 -15.33 15.87 2.83
N VAL A 37 -16.08 16.00 3.91
CA VAL A 37 -16.80 14.88 4.57
C VAL A 37 -18.28 15.11 4.47
N ASP A 38 -18.99 14.17 3.87
CA ASP A 38 -20.45 14.09 3.94
C ASP A 38 -20.87 13.33 5.21
N ARG A 39 -20.87 14.00 6.37
CA ARG A 39 -21.26 13.41 7.64
C ARG A 39 -22.74 13.02 7.67
N PRO A 40 -23.70 13.86 7.20
CA PRO A 40 -25.11 13.47 7.16
C PRO A 40 -25.36 12.24 6.27
N GLY A 41 -24.74 12.18 5.09
CA GLY A 41 -24.83 11.01 4.21
C GLY A 41 -24.24 9.75 4.85
N THR A 42 -23.11 9.88 5.57
CA THR A 42 -22.49 8.78 6.31
C THR A 42 -23.41 8.27 7.43
N GLU A 43 -24.02 9.18 8.21
CA GLU A 43 -24.98 8.83 9.27
C GLU A 43 -26.23 8.12 8.71
N ALA A 44 -26.78 8.62 7.62
CA ALA A 44 -27.92 8.00 6.95
C ALA A 44 -27.58 6.59 6.43
N LEU A 45 -26.36 6.39 5.90
CA LEU A 45 -25.90 5.09 5.40
C LEU A 45 -25.73 4.08 6.55
N ILE A 46 -25.13 4.49 7.68
CA ILE A 46 -24.95 3.58 8.83
C ILE A 46 -26.29 3.20 9.45
N GLN A 47 -27.20 4.17 9.58
CA GLN A 47 -28.56 3.92 10.04
C GLN A 47 -29.27 2.91 9.13
N ARG A 48 -29.18 3.09 7.82
CA ARG A 48 -29.78 2.15 6.86
C ARG A 48 -29.18 0.75 6.94
N ALA A 49 -27.87 0.66 7.14
CA ALA A 49 -27.21 -0.63 7.34
C ALA A 49 -27.65 -1.31 8.64
N ASP A 50 -27.85 -0.54 9.71
CA ASP A 50 -28.32 -1.05 10.99
C ASP A 50 -29.78 -1.55 10.92
N GLU A 51 -30.65 -0.84 10.21
CA GLU A 51 -32.02 -1.30 9.94
C GLU A 51 -32.08 -2.65 9.21
N VAL A 52 -31.08 -2.94 8.36
CA VAL A 52 -31.06 -4.16 7.54
C VAL A 52 -30.31 -5.31 8.20
N PHE A 53 -29.24 -5.02 8.91
CA PHE A 53 -28.28 -6.02 9.40
C PHE A 53 -28.06 -5.98 10.92
N GLY A 54 -28.55 -4.96 11.62
CA GLY A 54 -28.17 -4.67 13.00
C GLY A 54 -28.51 -5.79 14.00
N ASP A 55 -29.51 -6.61 13.72
CA ASP A 55 -29.86 -7.79 14.49
C ASP A 55 -28.94 -9.01 14.24
N LEU A 56 -28.19 -9.00 13.11
CA LEU A 56 -27.29 -10.08 12.71
C LEU A 56 -25.82 -9.67 12.83
N LEU A 57 -25.49 -8.48 12.33
CA LEU A 57 -24.13 -7.96 12.25
C LEU A 57 -24.14 -6.45 12.51
N PRO A 58 -23.67 -5.98 13.65
CA PRO A 58 -23.68 -4.55 13.96
C PRO A 58 -22.78 -3.79 12.98
N PRO A 59 -23.33 -2.91 12.13
CA PRO A 59 -22.56 -2.12 11.18
C PRO A 59 -21.61 -1.16 11.89
N ARG A 60 -20.43 -0.95 11.31
CA ARG A 60 -19.42 -0.02 11.83
C ARG A 60 -18.78 0.76 10.70
N ILE A 61 -18.55 2.05 10.93
CA ILE A 61 -17.74 2.87 10.03
C ILE A 61 -16.29 2.48 10.23
N GLN A 62 -15.59 2.22 9.13
CA GLN A 62 -14.17 1.97 9.13
C GLN A 62 -13.47 2.97 8.22
N GLY A 63 -12.66 3.84 8.81
CA GLY A 63 -11.84 4.81 8.10
C GLY A 63 -10.56 4.17 7.58
N SER A 64 -10.52 3.94 6.25
CA SER A 64 -9.35 3.45 5.55
C SER A 64 -9.49 3.90 4.10
N PHE A 65 -9.09 5.13 3.86
CA PHE A 65 -9.42 5.88 2.66
C PHE A 65 -8.32 5.87 1.61
N TRP A 66 -7.23 5.19 1.92
CA TRP A 66 -6.13 4.94 1.00
C TRP A 66 -5.83 3.45 0.94
N TRP A 67 -5.33 3.01 -0.19
CA TRP A 67 -4.86 1.65 -0.34
C TRP A 67 -3.39 1.52 0.09
N THR A 68 -2.52 2.41 -0.40
CA THR A 68 -1.07 2.34 -0.18
C THR A 68 -0.44 3.74 -0.14
N MET A 69 0.70 3.83 0.55
CA MET A 69 1.63 4.97 0.49
C MET A 69 2.75 4.72 -0.54
N GLY A 70 2.51 3.82 -1.50
CA GLY A 70 3.49 3.41 -2.49
C GLY A 70 3.88 4.49 -3.50
N LEU A 71 2.97 5.44 -3.78
CA LEU A 71 3.13 6.59 -4.70
C LEU A 71 3.27 6.22 -6.18
N THR A 72 3.79 5.05 -6.53
CA THR A 72 4.08 4.67 -7.92
C THR A 72 2.81 4.55 -8.77
N TRP A 73 1.70 4.09 -8.16
CA TRP A 73 0.40 4.08 -8.79
C TRP A 73 -0.12 5.49 -9.12
N GLU A 74 0.03 6.44 -8.19
CA GLU A 74 -0.41 7.82 -8.39
C GLU A 74 0.48 8.55 -9.41
N ALA A 75 1.79 8.34 -9.34
CA ALA A 75 2.70 8.85 -10.36
C ALA A 75 2.35 8.29 -11.75
N ALA A 76 2.11 6.99 -11.87
CA ALA A 76 1.70 6.36 -13.13
C ALA A 76 0.37 6.92 -13.67
N LYS A 77 -0.60 7.28 -12.82
CA LYS A 77 -1.82 7.97 -13.23
C LYS A 77 -1.54 9.38 -13.77
N LEU A 78 -0.60 10.09 -13.20
CA LEU A 78 -0.29 11.46 -13.59
C LEU A 78 0.49 11.55 -14.91
N ILE A 79 1.51 10.70 -15.07
CA ILE A 79 2.47 10.80 -16.18
C ILE A 79 2.47 9.59 -17.12
N GLY A 80 1.80 8.50 -16.75
CA GLY A 80 1.83 7.23 -17.49
C GLY A 80 2.89 6.27 -16.97
N LEU A 81 2.58 4.98 -17.01
CA LEU A 81 3.46 3.92 -16.48
C LEU A 81 4.79 3.82 -17.24
N GLU A 82 4.74 3.92 -18.57
CA GLU A 82 5.93 3.93 -19.42
C GLU A 82 6.80 5.15 -19.11
N GLN A 83 6.19 6.33 -19.06
CA GLN A 83 6.92 7.58 -18.80
C GLN A 83 7.50 7.63 -17.37
N LEU A 84 6.86 7.04 -16.39
CA LEU A 84 7.42 6.91 -15.04
C LEU A 84 8.80 6.23 -15.06
N MET A 85 8.96 5.16 -15.86
CA MET A 85 10.24 4.47 -16.00
C MET A 85 11.20 5.18 -16.94
N MET A 86 10.71 5.78 -18.03
CA MET A 86 11.55 6.49 -18.98
C MET A 86 12.17 7.75 -18.39
N TYR A 87 11.42 8.52 -17.60
CA TYR A 87 11.92 9.75 -16.97
C TYR A 87 13.03 9.51 -15.94
N MET A 88 13.21 8.28 -15.44
CA MET A 88 14.38 7.94 -14.62
C MET A 88 15.70 8.12 -15.39
N TYR A 89 15.66 8.12 -16.74
CA TYR A 89 16.80 8.32 -17.62
C TYR A 89 16.74 9.66 -18.36
N ASP A 90 15.56 10.00 -18.90
CA ASP A 90 15.41 11.13 -19.83
C ASP A 90 15.22 12.47 -19.11
N ASP A 91 14.56 12.46 -17.94
CA ASP A 91 14.31 13.65 -17.11
C ASP A 91 14.24 13.29 -15.61
N PRO A 92 15.36 12.87 -15.01
CA PRO A 92 15.41 12.49 -13.60
C PRO A 92 15.00 13.63 -12.65
N GLU A 93 15.40 14.88 -12.95
CA GLU A 93 15.01 16.05 -12.15
C GLU A 93 13.51 16.32 -12.21
N GLY A 94 12.92 16.17 -13.40
CA GLY A 94 11.47 16.28 -13.57
C GLY A 94 10.72 15.18 -12.81
N LEU A 95 11.24 13.95 -12.83
CA LEU A 95 10.64 12.85 -12.08
C LEU A 95 10.75 13.06 -10.57
N HIS A 96 11.87 13.54 -10.06
CA HIS A 96 12.00 13.91 -8.65
C HIS A 96 10.92 14.92 -8.23
N ARG A 97 10.64 15.94 -9.04
CA ARG A 97 9.56 16.92 -8.77
C ARG A 97 8.17 16.28 -8.77
N VAL A 98 7.91 15.31 -9.67
CA VAL A 98 6.64 14.55 -9.67
C VAL A 98 6.50 13.76 -8.38
N MET A 99 7.54 13.02 -7.98
CA MET A 99 7.50 12.19 -6.79
C MET A 99 7.37 13.03 -5.51
N GLU A 100 8.04 14.18 -5.44
CA GLU A 100 7.91 15.13 -4.35
C GLU A 100 6.47 15.67 -4.26
N TRP A 101 5.90 16.05 -5.40
CA TRP A 101 4.52 16.53 -5.47
C TRP A 101 3.52 15.45 -5.01
N VAL A 102 3.67 14.20 -5.48
CA VAL A 102 2.78 13.09 -5.11
C VAL A 102 2.92 12.77 -3.62
N SER A 103 4.14 12.77 -3.09
CA SER A 103 4.40 12.56 -1.66
C SER A 103 3.75 13.65 -0.80
N GLY A 104 3.93 14.92 -1.18
CA GLY A 104 3.32 16.07 -0.51
C GLY A 104 1.78 16.03 -0.54
N GLU A 105 1.21 15.63 -1.66
CA GLU A 105 -0.24 15.46 -1.82
C GLU A 105 -0.78 14.34 -0.92
N HIS A 106 -0.08 13.22 -0.83
CA HIS A 106 -0.45 12.13 0.06
C HIS A 106 -0.31 12.52 1.53
N MET A 107 0.74 13.27 1.90
CA MET A 107 0.89 13.82 3.24
C MET A 107 -0.27 14.73 3.60
N HIS A 108 -0.64 15.65 2.71
CA HIS A 108 -1.83 16.51 2.88
C HIS A 108 -3.08 15.66 3.11
N PHE A 109 -3.27 14.61 2.31
CA PHE A 109 -4.41 13.70 2.37
C PHE A 109 -4.50 12.97 3.72
N ILE A 110 -3.46 12.27 4.15
CA ILE A 110 -3.49 11.50 5.41
C ILE A 110 -3.61 12.38 6.65
N LYS A 111 -2.96 13.56 6.66
CA LYS A 111 -3.09 14.53 7.76
C LYS A 111 -4.49 15.14 7.86
N TRP A 112 -5.13 15.34 6.72
CA TRP A 112 -6.52 15.77 6.72
C TRP A 112 -7.45 14.73 7.35
N PHE A 113 -7.29 13.44 7.05
CA PHE A 113 -8.07 12.38 7.69
C PHE A 113 -7.86 12.31 9.20
N GLU A 114 -6.64 12.48 9.66
CA GLU A 114 -6.33 12.55 11.09
C GLU A 114 -7.03 13.76 11.75
N THR A 115 -6.91 14.93 11.14
CA THR A 115 -7.51 16.19 11.64
C THR A 115 -9.04 16.11 11.71
N GLU A 116 -9.68 15.48 10.73
CA GLU A 116 -11.14 15.30 10.70
C GLU A 116 -11.64 14.15 11.61
N GLY A 117 -10.73 13.42 12.27
CA GLY A 117 -11.07 12.31 13.16
C GLY A 117 -11.67 11.11 12.42
N LEU A 118 -11.24 10.87 11.17
CA LEU A 118 -11.81 9.83 10.31
C LEU A 118 -11.04 8.51 10.37
N LEU A 119 -9.90 8.48 11.08
CA LEU A 119 -9.09 7.29 11.20
C LEU A 119 -9.75 6.26 12.12
N THR A 120 -9.60 5.00 11.78
CA THR A 120 -10.02 3.87 12.59
C THR A 120 -8.82 3.00 12.92
N ARG A 121 -8.70 2.57 14.17
CA ARG A 121 -7.68 1.63 14.59
C ARG A 121 -7.81 0.30 13.82
N LYS A 122 -6.66 -0.28 13.49
CA LYS A 122 -6.55 -1.58 12.84
C LYS A 122 -5.49 -2.42 13.54
N ASP A 123 -5.74 -2.70 14.82
CA ASP A 123 -4.84 -3.44 15.72
C ASP A 123 -5.41 -4.82 16.10
N GLY A 124 -6.47 -5.24 15.42
CA GLY A 124 -7.11 -6.54 15.55
C GLY A 124 -7.14 -7.32 14.23
N ALA A 125 -8.21 -8.07 14.03
CA ALA A 125 -8.40 -8.92 12.85
C ALA A 125 -8.71 -8.15 11.54
N GLN A 126 -8.61 -6.83 11.54
CA GLN A 126 -8.79 -6.02 10.33
C GLN A 126 -7.60 -6.21 9.39
N SER A 127 -7.88 -6.18 8.09
CA SER A 127 -6.81 -6.25 7.08
C SER A 127 -5.95 -5.01 7.09
N VAL A 128 -4.64 -5.20 7.06
CA VAL A 128 -3.62 -4.16 6.87
C VAL A 128 -2.65 -4.56 5.77
N GLY A 129 -2.30 -3.60 4.95
CA GLY A 129 -1.41 -3.82 3.84
C GLY A 129 -1.97 -4.78 2.81
N SER A 130 -1.12 -5.56 2.21
CA SER A 130 -1.46 -6.52 1.17
C SER A 130 -1.82 -7.89 1.75
N GLY A 131 -2.95 -7.98 2.45
CA GLY A 131 -3.51 -9.24 2.94
C GLY A 131 -3.08 -9.68 4.33
N GLY A 132 -2.34 -8.87 5.07
CA GLY A 132 -2.00 -9.15 6.46
C GLY A 132 -3.10 -8.75 7.44
N LEU A 133 -3.06 -9.25 8.66
CA LEU A 133 -3.92 -8.84 9.76
C LEU A 133 -3.24 -7.80 10.65
N GLY A 134 -4.03 -6.91 11.24
CA GLY A 134 -3.55 -5.82 12.09
C GLY A 134 -3.18 -6.23 13.52
N CYS A 135 -3.42 -7.49 13.91
CA CYS A 135 -3.20 -7.97 15.27
C CYS A 135 -1.80 -7.65 15.78
N THR A 136 -1.73 -6.87 16.86
CA THR A 136 -0.50 -6.47 17.52
C THR A 136 -0.82 -5.94 18.91
N ASP A 137 0.13 -6.04 19.83
CA ASP A 137 0.15 -5.40 21.15
C ASP A 137 1.03 -4.13 21.18
N GLU A 138 1.65 -3.79 20.05
CA GLU A 138 2.49 -2.59 19.89
C GLU A 138 1.68 -1.34 19.52
N LEU A 139 0.40 -1.50 19.17
CA LEU A 139 -0.53 -0.41 18.85
C LEU A 139 -1.83 -0.53 19.69
N PRO A 140 -2.45 0.57 20.06
CA PRO A 140 -2.04 1.96 19.84
C PRO A 140 -0.84 2.37 20.70
N GLN A 141 -0.34 3.60 20.49
CA GLN A 141 0.72 4.12 21.34
C GLN A 141 0.28 4.20 22.81
N PRO A 142 1.21 4.09 23.78
CA PRO A 142 0.88 4.03 25.21
C PRO A 142 0.15 5.27 25.76
N ASP A 143 0.24 6.40 25.09
CA ASP A 143 -0.45 7.65 25.43
C ASP A 143 -1.86 7.76 24.85
N TRP A 144 -2.29 6.79 24.02
CA TRP A 144 -3.65 6.73 23.52
C TRP A 144 -4.60 6.22 24.63
N HIS A 145 -5.78 6.80 24.73
CA HIS A 145 -6.79 6.38 25.72
C HIS A 145 -8.06 5.90 25.03
N GLU A 146 -8.73 4.96 25.66
CA GLU A 146 -9.94 4.32 25.12
C GLU A 146 -11.03 5.35 24.82
N GLY A 147 -11.63 5.27 23.62
CA GLY A 147 -12.61 6.23 23.13
C GLY A 147 -12.02 7.49 22.49
N GLY A 148 -10.70 7.68 22.55
CA GLY A 148 -10.01 8.76 21.83
C GLY A 148 -9.97 8.53 20.31
N PRO A 149 -9.81 9.58 19.51
CA PRO A 149 -9.61 9.45 18.08
C PRO A 149 -8.31 8.68 17.79
N ALA A 150 -8.33 7.85 16.74
CA ALA A 150 -7.10 7.23 16.25
C ALA A 150 -6.23 8.29 15.56
N ARG A 151 -4.92 8.23 15.83
CA ARG A 151 -3.90 9.05 15.15
C ARG A 151 -3.16 8.16 14.13
N LEU A 152 -2.49 8.75 13.17
CA LEU A 152 -1.65 8.00 12.22
C LEU A 152 -0.64 7.12 12.95
N ILE A 153 -0.02 7.63 14.02
CA ILE A 153 0.94 6.88 14.84
C ILE A 153 0.32 5.69 15.62
N ASP A 154 -1.00 5.61 15.72
CA ASP A 154 -1.73 4.52 16.36
C ASP A 154 -2.18 3.42 15.40
N ILE A 155 -1.85 3.54 14.12
CA ILE A 155 -2.26 2.62 13.07
C ILE A 155 -1.08 2.13 12.21
N TRP A 156 -1.36 1.09 11.41
CA TRP A 156 -0.43 0.56 10.43
C TRP A 156 -0.36 1.41 9.17
N GLY A 157 0.86 1.67 8.69
CA GLY A 157 1.14 2.14 7.35
C GLY A 157 1.41 0.98 6.38
N PHE A 158 1.21 1.25 5.09
CA PHE A 158 1.48 0.29 4.02
C PHE A 158 2.04 0.99 2.80
N ALA A 159 3.18 0.51 2.30
CA ALA A 159 3.74 0.93 1.02
C ALA A 159 4.15 -0.27 0.16
N GLU A 160 4.27 -0.04 -1.11
CA GLU A 160 4.70 -0.97 -2.15
C GLU A 160 5.23 -0.20 -3.37
N SER A 161 5.71 -0.90 -4.39
CA SER A 161 6.13 -0.28 -5.66
C SER A 161 6.00 -1.25 -6.82
N GLN A 162 4.88 -1.95 -6.86
CA GLN A 162 4.61 -3.01 -7.85
C GLN A 162 4.55 -2.50 -9.29
N GLU A 163 4.20 -1.23 -9.51
CA GLU A 163 4.16 -0.62 -10.84
C GLU A 163 5.56 -0.49 -11.45
N THR A 164 6.59 -0.48 -10.62
CA THR A 164 7.98 -0.28 -11.04
C THR A 164 8.84 -1.53 -10.90
N THR A 165 8.27 -2.71 -11.08
CA THR A 165 9.02 -3.99 -10.96
C THR A 165 10.21 -4.12 -11.92
N GLY A 166 10.16 -3.42 -13.05
CA GLY A 166 11.21 -3.46 -14.08
C GLY A 166 12.44 -2.58 -13.82
N ILE A 167 12.44 -1.75 -12.75
CA ILE A 167 13.60 -0.88 -12.46
C ILE A 167 14.64 -1.58 -11.57
N SER A 168 15.89 -1.09 -11.64
CA SER A 168 16.98 -1.59 -10.81
C SER A 168 16.78 -1.25 -9.33
N PRO A 169 17.44 -1.98 -8.38
CA PRO A 169 17.45 -1.62 -6.97
C PRO A 169 17.97 -0.19 -6.71
N ALA A 170 18.96 0.27 -7.47
CA ALA A 170 19.50 1.62 -7.35
C ALA A 170 18.47 2.69 -7.74
N MET A 171 17.75 2.49 -8.85
CA MET A 171 16.68 3.39 -9.26
C MET A 171 15.52 3.39 -8.26
N PHE A 172 15.17 2.25 -7.70
CA PHE A 172 14.18 2.16 -6.64
C PHE A 172 14.61 2.96 -5.41
N GLU A 173 15.86 2.83 -4.99
CA GLU A 173 16.45 3.57 -3.86
C GLU A 173 16.49 5.08 -4.12
N GLU A 174 16.72 5.50 -5.36
CA GLU A 174 16.82 6.92 -5.75
C GLU A 174 15.46 7.58 -5.96
N PHE A 175 14.58 6.96 -6.76
CA PHE A 175 13.37 7.62 -7.25
C PHE A 175 12.10 7.29 -6.45
N ILE A 176 12.08 6.25 -5.62
CA ILE A 176 10.88 5.80 -4.93
C ILE A 176 11.00 5.93 -3.41
N VAL A 177 11.98 5.28 -2.82
CA VAL A 177 12.12 5.17 -1.36
C VAL A 177 12.14 6.53 -0.65
N PRO A 178 12.89 7.57 -1.11
CA PRO A 178 12.99 8.84 -0.40
C PRO A 178 11.64 9.56 -0.24
N TYR A 179 10.70 9.29 -1.15
CA TYR A 179 9.37 9.91 -1.16
C TYR A 179 8.35 9.13 -0.34
N GLN A 180 8.58 7.83 -0.11
CA GLN A 180 7.75 6.99 0.74
C GLN A 180 8.11 7.17 2.23
N VAL A 181 9.37 7.35 2.55
CA VAL A 181 9.88 7.43 3.93
C VAL A 181 9.13 8.47 4.77
N PRO A 182 8.96 9.74 4.35
CA PRO A 182 8.24 10.73 5.16
C PRO A 182 6.81 10.33 5.49
N LEU A 183 6.11 9.68 4.56
CA LEU A 183 4.76 9.17 4.79
C LEU A 183 4.75 8.02 5.79
N MET A 184 5.70 7.09 5.64
CA MET A 184 5.81 5.93 6.53
C MET A 184 6.25 6.32 7.95
N GLU A 185 6.89 7.46 8.12
CA GLU A 185 7.22 8.04 9.44
C GLU A 185 6.01 8.45 10.26
N GLU A 186 4.87 8.68 9.63
CA GLU A 186 3.64 9.05 10.33
C GLU A 186 2.97 7.86 11.04
N PHE A 187 3.20 6.64 10.57
CA PHE A 187 2.52 5.45 11.08
C PHE A 187 3.28 4.76 12.23
N GLY A 188 2.54 4.14 13.15
CA GLY A 188 3.12 3.47 14.31
C GLY A 188 3.85 2.18 13.99
N LEU A 189 3.36 1.40 13.04
CA LEU A 189 3.99 0.23 12.46
C LEU A 189 3.84 0.24 10.95
N ASN A 190 4.76 -0.41 10.24
CA ASN A 190 4.74 -0.42 8.78
C ASN A 190 4.79 -1.83 8.19
N CYS A 191 4.06 -1.97 7.08
CA CYS A 191 4.06 -3.12 6.20
C CYS A 191 4.58 -2.69 4.82
N TYR A 192 5.43 -3.51 4.20
CA TYR A 192 5.94 -3.21 2.87
C TYR A 192 5.80 -4.38 1.91
N GLY A 193 5.42 -4.07 0.66
CA GLY A 193 5.36 -4.99 -0.47
C GLY A 193 3.96 -5.51 -0.78
N CYS A 194 3.72 -5.81 -2.05
CA CYS A 194 2.46 -6.34 -2.58
C CYS A 194 2.72 -7.46 -3.60
N CYS A 195 2.64 -7.16 -4.90
CA CYS A 195 2.77 -8.14 -5.98
C CYS A 195 4.17 -8.20 -6.59
N GLU A 196 5.05 -7.29 -6.24
CA GLU A 196 6.42 -7.22 -6.75
C GLU A 196 7.32 -8.34 -6.21
N PRO A 197 8.36 -8.74 -6.97
CA PRO A 197 9.41 -9.66 -6.52
C PRO A 197 10.38 -8.95 -5.57
N LEU A 198 9.90 -8.60 -4.37
CA LEU A 198 10.56 -7.69 -3.42
C LEU A 198 11.96 -8.15 -2.99
N HIS A 199 12.28 -9.44 -3.06
CA HIS A 199 13.61 -9.97 -2.71
C HIS A 199 14.75 -9.28 -3.46
N GLN A 200 14.50 -8.74 -4.66
CA GLN A 200 15.48 -8.03 -5.46
C GLN A 200 15.77 -6.61 -4.95
N ARG A 201 14.81 -5.98 -4.26
CA ARG A 201 14.85 -4.58 -3.81
C ARG A 201 14.67 -4.44 -2.29
N LEU A 202 14.89 -5.53 -1.55
CA LEU A 202 14.59 -5.57 -0.12
C LEU A 202 15.56 -4.73 0.72
N ASP A 203 16.83 -4.60 0.29
CA ASP A 203 17.84 -3.90 1.09
C ASP A 203 17.51 -2.43 1.36
N PRO A 204 17.10 -1.61 0.37
CA PRO A 204 16.60 -0.26 0.64
C PRO A 204 15.39 -0.22 1.56
N VAL A 205 14.46 -1.16 1.44
CA VAL A 205 13.28 -1.24 2.31
C VAL A 205 13.69 -1.48 3.76
N LEU A 206 14.57 -2.46 4.02
CA LEU A 206 15.08 -2.75 5.36
C LEU A 206 15.89 -1.59 5.96
N ARG A 207 16.57 -0.82 5.11
CA ARG A 207 17.44 0.29 5.55
C ARG A 207 16.65 1.55 5.90
N TYR A 208 15.62 1.88 5.13
CA TYR A 208 15.02 3.20 5.18
C TYR A 208 13.57 3.24 5.70
N ILE A 209 12.77 2.17 5.52
CA ILE A 209 11.37 2.22 5.97
C ILE A 209 11.32 2.15 7.50
N PRO A 210 10.82 3.21 8.15
CA PRO A 210 10.80 3.30 9.61
C PRO A 210 9.77 2.32 10.19
N ARG A 211 10.03 1.81 11.39
CA ARG A 211 9.12 0.92 12.14
C ARG A 211 8.53 -0.20 11.28
N LEU A 212 9.34 -0.72 10.34
CA LEU A 212 8.97 -1.84 9.50
C LEU A 212 8.77 -3.08 10.37
N ARG A 213 7.60 -3.74 10.22
CA ARG A 213 7.27 -4.91 11.02
C ARG A 213 6.89 -6.12 10.16
N ARG A 214 6.24 -5.87 9.03
CA ARG A 214 5.77 -6.90 8.10
C ARG A 214 6.33 -6.68 6.72
N ILE A 215 6.79 -7.75 6.09
CA ILE A 215 7.29 -7.76 4.74
C ILE A 215 6.48 -8.75 3.92
N SER A 216 5.85 -8.26 2.86
CA SER A 216 5.01 -9.06 1.98
C SER A 216 5.85 -9.84 0.99
N GLY A 217 5.64 -11.14 0.92
CA GLY A 217 6.23 -12.02 -0.08
C GLY A 217 5.22 -12.46 -1.13
N SER A 218 5.23 -11.84 -2.28
CA SER A 218 4.39 -12.23 -3.43
C SER A 218 4.71 -13.65 -3.92
N PRO A 219 3.88 -14.26 -4.80
CA PRO A 219 4.21 -15.55 -5.42
C PRO A 219 5.54 -15.57 -6.17
N TRP A 220 6.05 -14.41 -6.54
CA TRP A 220 7.24 -14.23 -7.37
C TRP A 220 8.53 -14.01 -6.60
N VAL A 221 8.49 -13.99 -5.26
CA VAL A 221 9.70 -13.83 -4.45
C VAL A 221 10.48 -15.14 -4.35
N ASP A 222 11.80 -15.01 -4.31
CA ASP A 222 12.67 -16.07 -3.81
C ASP A 222 12.58 -16.10 -2.27
N GLN A 223 11.93 -17.13 -1.73
CA GLN A 223 11.66 -17.24 -0.29
C GLN A 223 12.95 -17.43 0.53
N GLU A 224 13.94 -18.13 -0.02
CA GLU A 224 15.25 -18.34 0.63
C GLU A 224 16.01 -17.01 0.78
N ILE A 225 16.00 -16.19 -0.29
CA ILE A 225 16.59 -14.85 -0.23
C ILE A 225 15.85 -13.99 0.77
N MET A 226 14.50 -14.01 0.74
CA MET A 226 13.66 -13.28 1.70
C MET A 226 14.04 -13.67 3.13
N LYS A 227 13.96 -14.97 3.49
CA LYS A 227 14.26 -15.45 4.84
C LYS A 227 15.66 -15.08 5.31
N ARG A 228 16.66 -15.24 4.44
CA ARG A 228 18.04 -14.88 4.78
C ARG A 228 18.20 -13.39 5.11
N LYS A 229 17.47 -12.50 4.43
CA LYS A 229 17.55 -11.05 4.64
C LYS A 229 16.73 -10.57 5.83
N ILE A 230 15.52 -11.11 6.02
CA ILE A 230 14.61 -10.66 7.09
C ILE A 230 14.85 -11.35 8.43
N GLY A 231 15.47 -12.51 8.44
CA GLY A 231 15.78 -13.27 9.66
C GLY A 231 14.53 -13.59 10.48
N HIS A 232 14.60 -13.24 11.77
CA HIS A 232 13.50 -13.38 12.73
C HIS A 232 12.90 -12.03 13.14
N ASP A 233 13.41 -10.92 12.59
CA ASP A 233 13.08 -9.58 13.05
C ASP A 233 11.75 -9.07 12.45
N PHE A 234 11.29 -9.68 11.34
CA PHE A 234 10.12 -9.23 10.60
C PHE A 234 9.15 -10.39 10.36
N ILE A 235 7.86 -10.07 10.29
CA ILE A 235 6.83 -11.00 9.86
C ILE A 235 6.98 -11.21 8.34
N PHE A 236 7.23 -12.47 7.94
CA PHE A 236 7.17 -12.86 6.55
C PHE A 236 5.71 -13.16 6.16
N SER A 237 5.05 -12.20 5.51
CA SER A 237 3.68 -12.35 5.03
C SER A 237 3.69 -12.94 3.62
N ARG A 238 3.67 -14.27 3.53
CA ARG A 238 3.76 -15.05 2.29
C ARG A 238 2.41 -15.14 1.59
N LYS A 239 2.39 -14.86 0.30
CA LYS A 239 1.21 -15.01 -0.56
C LYS A 239 1.42 -16.16 -1.53
N PRO A 240 0.68 -17.27 -1.38
CA PRO A 240 0.71 -18.39 -2.32
C PRO A 240 0.22 -17.98 -3.72
N ASN A 241 0.60 -18.75 -4.73
CA ASN A 241 0.18 -18.47 -6.09
C ASN A 241 -1.31 -18.79 -6.29
N PRO A 242 -2.18 -17.81 -6.53
CA PRO A 242 -3.62 -18.01 -6.64
C PRO A 242 -4.01 -18.87 -7.86
N THR A 243 -3.17 -18.96 -8.88
CA THR A 243 -3.46 -19.76 -10.07
C THR A 243 -3.57 -21.26 -9.77
N GLN A 244 -2.88 -21.74 -8.74
CA GLN A 244 -2.95 -23.12 -8.27
C GLN A 244 -4.32 -23.49 -7.70
N ILE A 245 -5.10 -22.49 -7.30
CA ILE A 245 -6.46 -22.66 -6.78
C ILE A 245 -7.50 -22.35 -7.84
N CYS A 246 -7.34 -21.20 -8.55
CA CYS A 246 -8.40 -20.64 -9.40
C CYS A 246 -8.46 -21.26 -10.81
N THR A 247 -7.33 -21.74 -11.36
CA THR A 247 -7.28 -22.22 -12.73
C THR A 247 -7.20 -23.75 -12.86
N MET A 248 -6.33 -24.36 -12.08
CA MET A 248 -6.15 -25.82 -12.03
C MET A 248 -5.92 -26.22 -10.57
N PHE A 249 -7.01 -26.50 -9.85
CA PHE A 249 -6.91 -26.93 -8.46
C PHE A 249 -6.08 -28.21 -8.34
N ASN A 250 -4.95 -28.11 -7.63
CA ASN A 250 -4.06 -29.23 -7.38
C ASN A 250 -3.64 -29.22 -5.90
N GLU A 251 -4.34 -30.01 -5.11
CA GLU A 251 -4.13 -30.07 -3.66
C GLU A 251 -2.69 -30.48 -3.30
N ASN A 252 -2.10 -31.42 -4.04
CA ASN A 252 -0.73 -31.88 -3.74
C ASN A 252 0.30 -30.76 -3.97
N GLN A 253 0.11 -29.98 -5.03
CA GLN A 253 0.99 -28.84 -5.31
C GLN A 253 0.83 -27.72 -4.26
N ILE A 254 -0.41 -27.42 -3.88
CA ILE A 254 -0.69 -26.42 -2.83
C ILE A 254 -0.04 -26.84 -1.50
N ARG A 255 -0.21 -28.12 -1.12
CA ARG A 255 0.42 -28.66 0.10
C ARG A 255 1.95 -28.62 0.04
N ALA A 256 2.53 -28.90 -1.13
CA ALA A 256 3.98 -28.83 -1.32
C ALA A 256 4.49 -27.39 -1.18
N ASP A 257 3.83 -26.41 -1.79
CA ASP A 257 4.18 -24.97 -1.69
C ASP A 257 4.10 -24.47 -0.24
N VAL A 258 3.02 -24.81 0.46
CA VAL A 258 2.87 -24.45 1.88
C VAL A 258 3.94 -25.11 2.76
N ARG A 259 4.25 -26.40 2.57
CA ARG A 259 5.32 -27.08 3.31
C ARG A 259 6.67 -26.44 3.06
N GLN A 260 7.00 -26.16 1.81
CA GLN A 260 8.24 -25.47 1.47
C GLN A 260 8.33 -24.11 2.19
N THR A 261 7.23 -23.34 2.19
CA THR A 261 7.18 -22.07 2.92
C THR A 261 7.42 -22.24 4.42
N LEU A 262 6.80 -23.25 5.04
CA LEU A 262 7.00 -23.55 6.47
C LEU A 262 8.43 -23.98 6.78
N GLU A 263 9.03 -24.82 5.93
CA GLU A 263 10.42 -25.26 6.07
C GLU A 263 11.42 -24.10 5.97
N ILE A 264 11.22 -23.19 5.00
CA ILE A 264 12.06 -22.01 4.81
C ILE A 264 11.88 -21.02 5.97
N ALA A 265 10.65 -20.77 6.40
CA ALA A 265 10.36 -19.86 7.50
C ALA A 265 10.93 -20.37 8.83
N GLY A 266 10.93 -21.70 9.03
CA GLY A 266 11.39 -22.33 10.27
C GLY A 266 10.59 -21.83 11.48
N ASP A 267 11.29 -21.34 12.50
CA ASP A 267 10.73 -20.74 13.71
C ASP A 267 10.52 -19.22 13.63
N GLY A 268 10.73 -18.63 12.44
CA GLY A 268 10.53 -17.20 12.23
C GLY A 268 9.05 -16.81 12.16
N PRO A 269 8.72 -15.53 12.41
CA PRO A 269 7.35 -15.03 12.29
C PRO A 269 6.83 -15.18 10.85
N LEU A 270 5.77 -15.96 10.68
CA LEU A 270 5.17 -16.26 9.38
C LEU A 270 3.66 -16.04 9.40
N GLU A 271 3.18 -15.50 8.30
CA GLU A 271 1.77 -15.33 7.95
C GLU A 271 1.56 -15.82 6.50
N ILE A 272 0.51 -16.61 6.23
CA ILE A 272 0.19 -17.14 4.89
C ILE A 272 -1.26 -16.76 4.53
#